data_e4c02da50a7499132342c14525ce4da3
#
_entry.id   e4c02da50a7499132342c14525ce4da3
#
_cell.length_a   1.000
_cell.length_b   1.000
_cell.length_c   1.000
_cell.angle_alpha   90.00
_cell.angle_beta   90.00
_cell.angle_gamma   90.00
#
_symmetry.space_group_name_H-M   'P 1'
#
loop_
_entity.id
_entity.type
_entity.pdbx_description
1 polymer ?
#
loop_
_entity_poly.entity_id
_entity_poly.type
_entity_poly.pdbx_seq_one_letter_code
_entity_poly.pdbx_strand_id
1 'polypeptide(L)'
;GIFLGIDRVSGIKDMTPEQQEGEFIRLLDHEMIHAMRQLDLWTEKEWQILSGLVGKRNSLNGGTFLDNAKINYAGESAVTIVEEAVAEMTREARAEARTLAGKPKTLVSRIGQFFTRTKNAINGLGYNSFDNVIQGIESGEIGTRKRGESRICL
;
A
#
# COMPACT_ATOMS: atom_id res chain seq x y z
N GLY A 1 17.96 7.13 6.10
CA GLY A 1 18.00 5.68 6.31
C GLY A 1 16.63 5.17 6.69
N ILE A 2 16.21 4.06 6.08
CA ILE A 2 14.99 3.36 6.47
C ILE A 2 15.31 2.66 7.79
N PHE A 3 14.75 3.14 8.90
CA PHE A 3 14.83 2.47 10.20
C PHE A 3 13.69 1.46 10.27
N LEU A 4 13.98 0.19 10.03
CA LEU A 4 13.05 -0.89 10.31
C LEU A 4 12.97 -1.04 11.84
N GLY A 5 11.86 -0.59 12.42
CA GLY A 5 11.59 -0.71 13.86
C GLY A 5 11.29 -2.15 14.28
N ILE A 6 12.24 -3.07 14.03
CA ILE A 6 12.12 -4.50 14.37
C ILE A 6 11.83 -4.69 15.88
N ASP A 7 12.29 -3.75 16.71
CA ASP A 7 12.04 -3.75 18.16
C ASP A 7 10.56 -3.50 18.53
N ARG A 8 9.75 -3.06 17.57
CA ARG A 8 8.31 -2.82 17.79
C ARG A 8 7.45 -4.06 17.56
N VAL A 9 8.00 -5.13 16.98
CA VAL A 9 7.28 -6.40 16.82
C VAL A 9 7.34 -7.15 18.14
N SER A 10 6.34 -6.92 18.97
CA SER A 10 6.17 -7.65 20.25
C SER A 10 6.10 -9.15 19.98
N GLY A 11 6.94 -9.93 20.67
CA GLY A 11 6.90 -11.38 20.59
C GLY A 11 7.60 -12.03 19.38
N ILE A 12 8.39 -11.29 18.59
CA ILE A 12 9.09 -11.86 17.42
C ILE A 12 9.98 -13.05 17.78
N LYS A 13 10.51 -13.09 19.01
CA LYS A 13 11.37 -14.18 19.51
C LYS A 13 10.64 -15.48 19.74
N ASP A 14 9.32 -15.43 19.91
CA ASP A 14 8.45 -16.57 20.17
C ASP A 14 7.78 -17.09 18.89
N MET A 15 8.05 -16.46 17.75
CA MET A 15 7.50 -16.81 16.44
C MET A 15 8.34 -17.87 15.74
N THR A 16 7.67 -18.74 14.96
CA THR A 16 8.39 -19.63 14.03
C THR A 16 9.11 -18.81 12.94
N PRO A 17 10.14 -19.37 12.28
CA PRO A 17 10.82 -18.70 11.18
C PRO A 17 9.88 -18.17 10.10
N GLU A 18 8.84 -18.94 9.74
CA GLU A 18 7.84 -18.55 8.74
C GLU A 18 6.98 -17.38 9.23
N GLN A 19 6.64 -17.35 10.51
CA GLN A 19 5.92 -16.24 11.13
C GLN A 19 6.77 -14.98 11.17
N GLN A 20 8.06 -15.10 11.52
CA GLN A 20 9.02 -13.99 11.51
C GLN A 20 9.17 -13.40 10.11
N GLU A 21 9.29 -14.24 9.07
CA GLU A 21 9.33 -13.81 7.68
C GLU A 21 8.04 -13.07 7.29
N GLY A 22 6.88 -13.59 7.67
CA GLY A 22 5.60 -12.95 7.41
C GLY A 22 5.49 -11.56 8.04
N GLU A 23 5.92 -11.42 9.30
CA GLU A 23 5.92 -10.11 9.98
C GLU A 23 6.94 -9.13 9.37
N PHE A 24 8.11 -9.63 8.96
CA PHE A 24 9.10 -8.82 8.27
C PHE A 24 8.56 -8.28 6.93
N ILE A 25 7.90 -9.12 6.14
CA ILE A 25 7.26 -8.71 4.88
C ILE A 25 6.18 -7.66 5.13
N ARG A 26 5.36 -7.81 6.18
CA ARG A 26 4.34 -6.83 6.54
C ARG A 26 4.95 -5.49 6.93
N LEU A 27 6.04 -5.50 7.69
CA LEU A 27 6.76 -4.29 8.04
C LEU A 27 7.34 -3.60 6.81
N LEU A 28 7.94 -4.35 5.89
CA LEU A 28 8.44 -3.81 4.63
C LEU A 28 7.34 -3.19 3.78
N ASP A 29 6.16 -3.82 3.71
CA ASP A 29 5.01 -3.29 2.98
C ASP A 29 4.56 -1.94 3.54
N HIS A 30 4.57 -1.78 4.86
CA HIS A 30 4.25 -0.53 5.54
C HIS A 30 5.29 0.56 5.22
N GLU A 31 6.56 0.28 5.47
CA GLU A 31 7.67 1.23 5.29
C GLU A 31 7.85 1.65 3.82
N MET A 32 7.50 0.77 2.89
CA MET A 32 7.57 1.06 1.46
C MET A 32 6.65 2.22 1.06
N ILE A 33 5.48 2.36 1.68
CA ILE A 33 4.55 3.46 1.40
C ILE A 33 5.18 4.80 1.78
N HIS A 34 5.83 4.86 2.96
CA HIS A 34 6.55 6.05 3.39
C HIS A 34 7.72 6.39 2.46
N ALA A 35 8.50 5.39 2.07
CA ALA A 35 9.60 5.58 1.13
C ALA A 35 9.11 6.11 -0.23
N MET A 36 8.04 5.54 -0.78
CA MET A 36 7.43 6.00 -2.03
C MET A 36 6.91 7.44 -1.91
N ARG A 37 6.36 7.81 -0.74
CA ARG A 37 5.89 9.17 -0.49
C ARG A 37 7.06 10.15 -0.42
N GLN A 38 8.12 9.83 0.32
CA GLN A 38 9.32 10.65 0.45
C GLN A 38 10.07 10.83 -0.88
N LEU A 39 10.05 9.81 -1.73
CA LEU A 39 10.66 9.85 -3.07
C LEU A 39 9.76 10.50 -4.13
N ASP A 40 8.55 10.94 -3.75
CA ASP A 40 7.59 11.58 -4.65
C ASP A 40 7.24 10.70 -5.87
N LEU A 41 7.02 9.40 -5.62
CA LEU A 41 6.71 8.41 -6.66
C LEU A 41 5.19 8.27 -6.93
N TRP A 42 4.35 8.82 -6.04
CA TRP A 42 2.91 8.82 -6.22
C TRP A 42 2.47 9.94 -7.15
N THR A 43 1.55 9.65 -8.07
CA THR A 43 0.77 10.70 -8.72
C THR A 43 -0.23 11.27 -7.72
N GLU A 44 -0.61 12.53 -7.90
CA GLU A 44 -1.64 13.15 -7.04
C GLU A 44 -2.93 12.34 -7.03
N LYS A 45 -3.34 11.80 -8.17
CA LYS A 45 -4.55 10.99 -8.29
C LYS A 45 -4.46 9.67 -7.53
N GLU A 46 -3.33 8.97 -7.62
CA GLU A 46 -3.10 7.72 -6.85
C GLU A 46 -3.16 8.00 -5.35
N TRP A 47 -2.50 9.08 -4.91
CA TRP A 47 -2.53 9.48 -3.51
C TRP A 47 -3.93 9.87 -3.03
N GLN A 48 -4.71 10.59 -3.84
CA GLN A 48 -6.10 10.92 -3.54
C GLN A 48 -6.99 9.68 -3.44
N ILE A 49 -6.77 8.67 -4.29
CA ILE A 49 -7.49 7.40 -4.21
C ILE A 49 -7.19 6.71 -2.86
N LEU A 50 -5.92 6.59 -2.48
CA LEU A 50 -5.51 5.93 -1.24
C LEU A 50 -6.03 6.69 -0.02
N SER A 51 -5.73 7.99 0.07
CA SER A 51 -6.12 8.83 1.21
C SER A 51 -7.63 9.00 1.34
N GLY A 52 -8.37 8.98 0.23
CA GLY A 52 -9.83 9.05 0.23
C GLY A 52 -10.54 7.77 0.72
N LEU A 53 -9.81 6.66 0.82
CA LEU A 53 -10.37 5.37 1.23
C LEU A 53 -10.14 5.03 2.70
N VAL A 54 -9.14 5.64 3.37
CA VAL A 54 -8.78 5.29 4.75
C VAL A 54 -9.90 5.54 5.77
N GLY A 55 -10.77 6.49 5.51
CA GLY A 55 -11.96 6.77 6.33
C GLY A 55 -13.21 5.96 5.93
N LYS A 56 -13.10 5.11 4.91
CA LYS A 56 -14.23 4.33 4.37
C LYS A 56 -14.02 2.83 4.47
N ARG A 57 -12.78 2.38 4.49
CA ARG A 57 -12.41 0.96 4.62
C ARG A 57 -12.16 0.62 6.08
N ASN A 58 -12.68 -0.55 6.49
CA ASN A 58 -12.43 -1.09 7.81
C ASN A 58 -11.15 -1.93 7.81
N SER A 59 -10.39 -1.81 8.89
CA SER A 59 -9.27 -2.69 9.20
C SER A 59 -9.78 -4.03 9.76
N LEU A 60 -8.97 -5.07 9.64
CA LEU A 60 -9.23 -6.39 10.25
C LEU A 60 -9.37 -6.31 11.78
N ASN A 61 -8.77 -5.31 12.41
CA ASN A 61 -8.85 -5.05 13.85
C ASN A 61 -10.12 -4.29 14.28
N GLY A 62 -11.03 -3.99 13.34
CA GLY A 62 -12.23 -3.19 13.55
C GLY A 62 -11.98 -1.69 13.42
N GLY A 63 -13.03 -0.92 13.19
CA GLY A 63 -12.94 0.51 12.91
C GLY A 63 -12.33 0.82 11.54
N THR A 64 -12.35 2.09 11.13
CA THR A 64 -11.69 2.50 9.89
C THR A 64 -10.18 2.61 10.08
N PHE A 65 -9.41 2.51 8.99
CA PHE A 65 -7.96 2.73 9.05
C PHE A 65 -7.63 4.12 9.60
N LEU A 66 -8.41 5.14 9.21
CA LEU A 66 -8.21 6.50 9.70
C LEU A 66 -8.47 6.65 11.21
N ASP A 67 -9.53 6.01 11.73
CA ASP A 67 -9.83 6.07 13.16
C ASP A 67 -8.78 5.34 13.99
N ASN A 68 -8.30 4.19 13.53
CA ASN A 68 -7.22 3.46 14.16
C ASN A 68 -5.92 4.28 14.16
N ALA A 69 -5.59 4.93 13.04
CA ALA A 69 -4.41 5.79 12.96
C ALA A 69 -4.50 6.99 13.91
N LYS A 70 -5.66 7.63 14.05
CA LYS A 70 -5.86 8.71 15.02
C LYS A 70 -5.61 8.28 16.46
N ILE A 71 -5.95 7.05 16.80
CA ILE A 71 -5.71 6.51 18.13
C ILE A 71 -4.23 6.19 18.33
N ASN A 72 -3.62 5.49 17.37
CA ASN A 72 -2.25 4.97 17.48
C ASN A 72 -1.19 6.08 17.36
N TYR A 73 -1.49 7.14 16.61
CA TYR A 73 -0.61 8.27 16.34
C TYR A 73 -1.18 9.58 16.89
N ALA A 74 -1.83 9.50 18.07
CA ALA A 74 -2.38 10.67 18.74
C ALA A 74 -1.27 11.70 19.03
N GLY A 75 -1.49 12.93 18.56
CA GLY A 75 -0.50 14.03 18.71
C GLY A 75 0.33 14.30 17.45
N GLU A 76 0.31 13.40 16.46
CA GLU A 76 0.94 13.63 15.17
C GLU A 76 0.10 14.57 14.28
N SER A 77 0.72 15.09 13.22
CA SER A 77 0.02 15.94 12.26
C SER A 77 -1.07 15.16 11.51
N ALA A 78 -2.10 15.87 11.05
CA ALA A 78 -3.16 15.25 10.24
C ALA A 78 -2.61 14.59 8.97
N VAL A 79 -1.53 15.13 8.40
CA VAL A 79 -0.86 14.56 7.22
C VAL A 79 -0.20 13.24 7.58
N THR A 80 0.53 13.18 8.69
CA THR A 80 1.17 11.97 9.21
C THR A 80 0.13 10.89 9.50
N ILE A 81 -0.96 11.24 10.19
CA ILE A 81 -2.04 10.30 10.51
C ILE A 81 -2.64 9.67 9.25
N VAL A 82 -2.88 10.46 8.21
CA VAL A 82 -3.40 9.94 6.94
C VAL A 82 -2.37 9.04 6.25
N GLU A 83 -1.09 9.40 6.27
CA GLU A 83 -0.02 8.59 5.68
C GLU A 83 0.10 7.23 6.38
N GLU A 84 0.06 7.21 7.70
CA GLU A 84 0.06 5.98 8.50
C GLU A 84 -1.16 5.10 8.19
N ALA A 85 -2.34 5.71 8.09
CA ALA A 85 -3.57 5.01 7.72
C ALA A 85 -3.48 4.38 6.31
N VAL A 86 -2.86 5.07 5.34
CA VAL A 86 -2.60 4.54 4.00
C VAL A 86 -1.60 3.38 4.05
N ALA A 87 -0.53 3.51 4.82
CA ALA A 87 0.47 2.46 4.97
C ALA A 87 -0.15 1.19 5.56
N GLU A 88 -0.96 1.29 6.62
CA GLU A 88 -1.68 0.18 7.23
C GLU A 88 -2.69 -0.46 6.26
N MET A 89 -3.50 0.34 5.58
CA MET A 89 -4.48 -0.14 4.60
C MET A 89 -3.81 -0.91 3.46
N THR A 90 -2.69 -0.41 2.97
CA THR A 90 -1.93 -1.04 1.89
C THR A 90 -1.28 -2.33 2.37
N ARG A 91 -0.73 -2.35 3.57
CA ARG A 91 -0.17 -3.54 4.22
C ARG A 91 -1.19 -4.67 4.32
N GLU A 92 -2.40 -4.38 4.84
CA GLU A 92 -3.47 -5.38 4.94
C GLU A 92 -3.90 -5.89 3.56
N ALA A 93 -4.12 -5.00 2.58
CA ALA A 93 -4.52 -5.38 1.23
C ALA A 93 -3.49 -6.27 0.54
N ARG A 94 -2.19 -5.99 0.72
CA ARG A 94 -1.12 -6.83 0.15
C ARG A 94 -1.02 -8.19 0.85
N ALA A 95 -1.22 -8.25 2.16
CA ALA A 95 -1.28 -9.50 2.90
C ALA A 95 -2.44 -10.37 2.43
N GLU A 96 -3.63 -9.78 2.22
CA GLU A 96 -4.79 -10.46 1.65
C GLU A 96 -4.53 -10.96 0.22
N ALA A 97 -3.95 -10.12 -0.64
CA ALA A 97 -3.61 -10.48 -2.01
C ALA A 97 -2.63 -11.68 -2.05
N ARG A 98 -1.63 -11.71 -1.17
CA ARG A 98 -0.70 -12.86 -1.05
C ARG A 98 -1.41 -14.14 -0.62
N THR A 99 -2.31 -14.06 0.35
CA THR A 99 -3.11 -15.19 0.81
C THR A 99 -4.01 -15.73 -0.30
N LEU A 100 -4.58 -14.85 -1.12
CA LEU A 100 -5.43 -15.20 -2.24
C LEU A 100 -4.64 -15.65 -3.49
N ALA A 101 -3.36 -15.34 -3.60
CA ALA A 101 -2.51 -15.76 -4.71
C ALA A 101 -2.35 -17.28 -4.81
N GLY A 102 -2.57 -18.01 -3.70
CA GLY A 102 -2.69 -19.47 -3.71
C GLY A 102 -3.94 -20.02 -4.40
N LYS A 103 -4.92 -19.16 -4.72
CA LYS A 103 -6.11 -19.52 -5.49
C LYS A 103 -5.91 -19.10 -6.95
N PRO A 104 -6.16 -19.96 -7.94
CA PRO A 104 -6.04 -19.58 -9.34
C PRO A 104 -7.01 -18.43 -9.62
N LYS A 105 -6.46 -17.23 -9.90
CA LYS A 105 -7.26 -16.15 -10.46
C LYS A 105 -7.82 -16.65 -11.78
N THR A 106 -9.12 -16.53 -12.02
CA THR A 106 -9.70 -16.92 -13.30
C THR A 106 -8.99 -16.15 -14.41
N LEU A 107 -8.77 -16.82 -15.55
CA LEU A 107 -8.14 -16.25 -16.73
C LEU A 107 -8.80 -14.91 -17.12
N VAL A 108 -10.12 -14.84 -17.00
CA VAL A 108 -10.92 -13.64 -17.28
C VAL A 108 -10.53 -12.46 -16.38
N SER A 109 -10.32 -12.70 -15.08
CA SER A 109 -9.87 -11.67 -14.14
C SER A 109 -8.47 -11.13 -14.51
N ARG A 110 -7.55 -12.01 -14.91
CA ARG A 110 -6.18 -11.61 -15.33
C ARG A 110 -6.19 -10.81 -16.63
N ILE A 111 -7.01 -11.19 -17.59
CA ILE A 111 -7.17 -10.48 -18.86
C ILE A 111 -7.79 -9.09 -18.62
N GLY A 112 -8.85 -9.00 -17.80
CA GLY A 112 -9.48 -7.71 -17.46
C GLY A 112 -8.51 -6.74 -16.80
N GLN A 113 -7.67 -7.22 -15.88
CA GLN A 113 -6.63 -6.42 -15.24
C GLN A 113 -5.56 -5.96 -16.23
N PHE A 114 -5.13 -6.81 -17.15
CA PHE A 114 -4.17 -6.45 -18.19
C PHE A 114 -4.70 -5.32 -19.08
N PHE A 115 -5.94 -5.41 -19.56
CA PHE A 115 -6.53 -4.35 -20.38
C PHE A 115 -6.71 -3.03 -19.63
N THR A 116 -7.09 -3.07 -18.35
CA THR A 116 -7.20 -1.87 -17.51
C THR A 116 -5.84 -1.18 -17.35
N ARG A 117 -4.78 -1.95 -17.10
CA ARG A 117 -3.41 -1.43 -17.00
C ARG A 117 -2.94 -0.78 -18.30
N THR A 118 -3.14 -1.47 -19.42
CA THR A 118 -2.75 -0.96 -20.76
C THR A 118 -3.48 0.33 -21.08
N LYS A 119 -4.79 0.39 -20.82
CA LYS A 119 -5.58 1.61 -21.02
C LYS A 119 -5.09 2.77 -20.16
N ASN A 120 -4.78 2.54 -18.89
CA ASN A 120 -4.29 3.57 -17.98
C ASN A 120 -2.90 4.08 -18.39
N ALA A 121 -2.01 3.18 -18.81
CA ALA A 121 -0.67 3.52 -19.29
C ALA A 121 -0.72 4.36 -20.58
N ILE A 122 -1.58 4.01 -21.54
CA ILE A 122 -1.73 4.76 -22.81
C ILE A 122 -2.29 6.16 -22.57
N ASN A 123 -3.20 6.30 -21.59
CA ASN A 123 -3.84 7.60 -21.31
C ASN A 123 -2.99 8.49 -20.39
N GLY A 124 -1.82 8.07 -19.91
CA GLY A 124 -0.98 8.83 -18.98
C GLY A 124 -1.65 9.17 -17.65
N LEU A 125 -2.76 8.48 -17.32
CA LEU A 125 -3.64 8.82 -16.19
C LEU A 125 -3.24 8.17 -14.87
N GLY A 126 -2.20 7.31 -14.86
CA GLY A 126 -1.86 6.50 -13.68
C GLY A 126 -2.96 5.48 -13.35
N TYR A 127 -2.95 4.96 -12.15
CA TYR A 127 -3.96 4.01 -11.69
C TYR A 127 -5.23 4.72 -11.22
N ASN A 128 -6.40 4.15 -11.55
CA ASN A 128 -7.69 4.78 -11.32
C ASN A 128 -8.51 4.15 -10.18
N SER A 129 -8.04 3.06 -9.61
CA SER A 129 -8.70 2.37 -8.51
C SER A 129 -7.69 1.88 -7.49
N PHE A 130 -8.16 1.59 -6.28
CA PHE A 130 -7.33 1.02 -5.21
C PHE A 130 -6.63 -0.27 -5.66
N ASP A 131 -7.37 -1.21 -6.27
CA ASP A 131 -6.80 -2.48 -6.72
C ASP A 131 -5.70 -2.28 -7.79
N ASN A 132 -5.87 -1.32 -8.68
CA ASN A 132 -4.84 -0.98 -9.67
C ASN A 132 -3.59 -0.38 -9.01
N VAL A 133 -3.75 0.45 -7.98
CA VAL A 133 -2.61 0.99 -7.21
C VAL A 133 -1.85 -0.15 -6.51
N ILE A 134 -2.56 -1.05 -5.83
CA ILE A 134 -1.93 -2.22 -5.19
C ILE A 134 -1.17 -3.07 -6.20
N GLN A 135 -1.76 -3.32 -7.37
CA GLN A 135 -1.07 -4.04 -8.45
C GLN A 135 0.17 -3.31 -8.97
N GLY A 136 0.13 -1.98 -9.06
CA GLY A 136 1.28 -1.15 -9.43
C GLY A 136 2.43 -1.25 -8.43
N ILE A 137 2.11 -1.34 -7.15
CA ILE A 137 3.08 -1.60 -6.09
C ILE A 137 3.67 -3.01 -6.23
N GLU A 138 2.82 -4.03 -6.37
CA GLU A 138 3.24 -5.43 -6.46
C GLU A 138 4.08 -5.75 -7.70
N SER A 139 3.80 -5.08 -8.82
CA SER A 139 4.58 -5.24 -10.05
C SER A 139 5.91 -4.47 -10.02
N GLY A 140 6.14 -3.65 -8.99
CA GLY A 140 7.31 -2.78 -8.88
C GLY A 140 7.25 -1.54 -9.78
N GLU A 141 6.18 -1.34 -10.55
CA GLU A 141 6.08 -0.21 -11.49
C GLU A 141 6.19 1.13 -10.78
N ILE A 142 5.43 1.32 -9.68
CA ILE A 142 5.49 2.57 -8.92
C ILE A 142 6.88 2.79 -8.33
N GLY A 143 7.51 1.74 -7.80
CA GLY A 143 8.83 1.80 -7.20
C GLY A 143 9.97 2.07 -8.18
N THR A 144 9.77 1.85 -9.47
CA THR A 144 10.78 2.10 -10.52
C THR A 144 10.68 3.49 -11.16
N ARG A 145 9.69 4.29 -10.81
CA ARG A 145 9.52 5.66 -11.32
C ARG A 145 10.68 6.55 -10.89
N LYS A 146 11.07 7.46 -11.75
CA LYS A 146 12.02 8.51 -11.38
C LYS A 146 11.32 9.54 -10.48
N ARG A 147 12.08 10.11 -9.55
CA ARG A 147 11.59 11.16 -8.67
C ARG A 147 11.00 12.33 -9.46
N GLY A 148 9.76 12.69 -9.17
CA GLY A 148 9.04 13.77 -9.82
C GLY A 148 8.44 13.44 -11.20
N GLU A 149 8.65 12.24 -11.73
CA GLU A 149 8.07 11.80 -13.01
C GLU A 149 6.54 11.63 -12.92
N SER A 150 6.05 11.39 -11.70
CA SER A 150 4.63 11.27 -11.38
C SER A 150 3.83 12.58 -11.49
N ARG A 151 4.51 13.72 -11.59
CA ARG A 151 3.88 15.06 -11.66
C ARG A 151 3.55 15.50 -13.08
N ILE A 152 3.99 14.78 -14.09
CA ILE A 152 3.71 15.11 -15.49
C ILE A 152 2.39 14.47 -15.89
N CYS A 153 1.28 15.04 -15.42
CA CYS A 153 -0.01 14.94 -16.10
C CYS A 153 -0.15 16.22 -16.95
N LEU A 154 0.14 16.11 -18.23
CA LEU A 154 -0.32 17.07 -19.22
C LEU A 154 -1.83 16.94 -19.40
#